data_49bddb4d3d37c0356c016679cebf54f2
#
_entry.id   49bddb4d3d37c0356c016679cebf54f2
#
_cell.length_a   1.000
_cell.length_b   1.000
_cell.length_c   1.000
_cell.angle_alpha   90.00
_cell.angle_beta   90.00
_cell.angle_gamma   90.00
#
_symmetry.space_group_name_H-M   'P 1'
#
loop_
_entity.id
_entity.type
_entity.pdbx_description
1 polymer ?
#
loop_
_entity_poly.entity_id
_entity_poly.type
_entity_poly.pdbx_seq_one_letter_code
_entity_poly.pdbx_strand_id
1 'polypeptide(L)'
;MKLHFSFFIWVALIVCSTVMASDKIDEAIDLTQQSFVPVFIRMSDQVIARAGEYEKLCREHSGNPRAQNRKDVIAQLRCKADEAWQKIEKTANALVQNGGIRSIRQFWIVNGFSCLAKPTAIRKFAKRADISFIYLDRFARPSKKPLPMSGNAMTAMKEVLSTWMKKSTRFSGSLRIPWNVREIGAQSVWNEENATGKGIKVAVIDTGIISTPALIHALAKNSEEELNGLDDDGNGLIDDLFGYDFIANNGYILDSAKTTSHGSSCVGIIAGRSSKSGLQTAIAPDSKIMLLKGGFNLHSLEYLMSNGADIVSMSFMIVNRDLGQIRGLFRNAFEHLSLGGVLAVGGAGNYGPKSRRAMPVGKQIGLPKDIPCVLAIAGVDRSRVQLPFSSEGPCYWEGVRFFSDYSKSNSLSKPDLTAFPSGYPVWNISGSHKIRPDWREVEKDKGASLVVGPAGNSFSGPHAAGVAALMLSANPELNPWETSEILRETASDMGSVGTDYKFGAGLIDALAAVRAAKKRN
;
A
#
# COMPACT_ATOMS: atom_id res chain seq x y z
N MET A 1 -37.36 -54.20 3.65
CA MET A 1 -37.51 -52.71 3.60
C MET A 1 -36.48 -51.99 4.48
N LYS A 2 -35.25 -52.50 4.62
CA LYS A 2 -34.17 -51.85 5.42
C LYS A 2 -32.87 -51.59 4.65
N LEU A 3 -32.75 -51.98 3.38
CA LEU A 3 -31.51 -51.77 2.59
C LEU A 3 -31.50 -50.49 1.71
N HIS A 4 -32.64 -49.83 1.50
CA HIS A 4 -32.68 -48.62 0.66
C HIS A 4 -32.40 -47.32 1.41
N PHE A 5 -32.52 -47.29 2.74
CA PHE A 5 -32.30 -46.06 3.51
C PHE A 5 -30.81 -45.72 3.71
N SER A 6 -29.91 -46.70 3.78
CA SER A 6 -28.46 -46.46 3.92
C SER A 6 -27.79 -45.93 2.64
N PHE A 7 -28.30 -46.33 1.47
CA PHE A 7 -27.73 -45.86 0.20
C PHE A 7 -28.06 -44.39 -0.10
N PHE A 8 -29.29 -43.95 0.25
CA PHE A 8 -29.68 -42.55 0.10
C PHE A 8 -28.95 -41.61 1.06
N ILE A 9 -28.67 -42.03 2.29
CA ILE A 9 -27.90 -41.22 3.25
C ILE A 9 -26.45 -41.09 2.80
N TRP A 10 -25.82 -42.12 2.25
CA TRP A 10 -24.46 -42.06 1.72
C TRP A 10 -24.36 -41.20 0.45
N VAL A 11 -25.30 -41.30 -0.45
CA VAL A 11 -25.35 -40.45 -1.66
C VAL A 11 -25.65 -39.01 -1.29
N ALA A 12 -26.55 -38.73 -0.35
CA ALA A 12 -26.84 -37.37 0.12
C ALA A 12 -25.64 -36.76 0.87
N LEU A 13 -24.88 -37.54 1.67
CA LEU A 13 -23.64 -37.07 2.33
C LEU A 13 -22.50 -36.80 1.34
N ILE A 14 -22.36 -37.64 0.30
CA ILE A 14 -21.36 -37.43 -0.75
C ILE A 14 -21.73 -36.21 -1.62
N VAL A 15 -22.99 -36.05 -1.99
CA VAL A 15 -23.47 -34.89 -2.76
C VAL A 15 -23.38 -33.62 -1.92
N CYS A 16 -23.76 -33.67 -0.64
CA CYS A 16 -23.64 -32.52 0.26
C CYS A 16 -22.17 -32.15 0.50
N SER A 17 -21.26 -33.12 0.67
CA SER A 17 -19.82 -32.86 0.83
C SER A 17 -19.16 -32.35 -0.46
N THR A 18 -19.62 -32.75 -1.63
CA THR A 18 -19.10 -32.23 -2.92
C THR A 18 -19.61 -30.85 -3.23
N VAL A 19 -20.86 -30.53 -2.92
CA VAL A 19 -21.42 -29.17 -3.05
C VAL A 19 -20.72 -28.22 -2.08
N MET A 20 -20.53 -28.61 -0.80
CA MET A 20 -19.81 -27.80 0.19
C MET A 20 -18.32 -27.60 -0.15
N ALA A 21 -17.68 -28.53 -0.85
CA ALA A 21 -16.29 -28.39 -1.27
C ALA A 21 -16.14 -27.48 -2.50
N SER A 22 -17.11 -27.47 -3.41
CA SER A 22 -17.11 -26.56 -4.58
C SER A 22 -17.27 -25.10 -4.16
N ASP A 23 -18.03 -24.84 -3.11
CA ASP A 23 -18.27 -23.51 -2.56
C ASP A 23 -17.01 -22.81 -2.00
N LYS A 24 -15.95 -23.56 -1.73
CA LYS A 24 -14.67 -23.04 -1.23
C LYS A 24 -13.67 -22.72 -2.33
N ILE A 25 -14.02 -22.90 -3.59
CA ILE A 25 -13.12 -22.70 -4.73
C ILE A 25 -13.63 -21.52 -5.54
N ASP A 26 -12.72 -20.57 -5.84
CA ASP A 26 -13.01 -19.46 -6.74
C ASP A 26 -13.51 -20.00 -8.09
N GLU A 27 -14.68 -19.54 -8.52
CA GLU A 27 -15.32 -19.95 -9.78
C GLU A 27 -14.46 -19.65 -11.02
N ALA A 28 -13.51 -18.71 -10.90
CA ALA A 28 -12.54 -18.41 -11.93
C ALA A 28 -11.44 -19.48 -12.11
N ILE A 29 -11.39 -20.48 -11.23
CA ILE A 29 -10.45 -21.59 -11.31
C ILE A 29 -11.01 -22.70 -12.22
N ASP A 30 -10.39 -22.87 -13.38
CA ASP A 30 -10.71 -24.00 -14.27
C ASP A 30 -10.10 -25.30 -13.72
N LEU A 31 -10.97 -26.16 -13.19
CA LEU A 31 -10.59 -27.47 -12.64
C LEU A 31 -10.55 -28.59 -13.70
N THR A 32 -10.84 -28.32 -14.97
CA THR A 32 -10.82 -29.34 -16.04
C THR A 32 -9.42 -29.50 -16.65
N GLN A 33 -8.57 -28.47 -16.53
CA GLN A 33 -7.21 -28.49 -17.05
C GLN A 33 -6.29 -29.44 -16.27
N GLN A 34 -5.21 -29.91 -16.93
CA GLN A 34 -4.19 -30.75 -16.28
C GLN A 34 -3.00 -29.94 -15.74
N SER A 35 -2.89 -28.67 -16.11
CA SER A 35 -1.79 -27.78 -15.76
C SER A 35 -1.89 -27.29 -14.31
N PHE A 36 -0.78 -26.76 -13.80
CA PHE A 36 -0.76 -26.06 -12.52
C PHE A 36 -1.51 -24.73 -12.60
N VAL A 37 -2.34 -24.48 -11.60
CA VAL A 37 -3.06 -23.21 -11.40
C VAL A 37 -2.42 -22.45 -10.24
N PRO A 38 -2.11 -21.16 -10.39
CA PRO A 38 -1.68 -20.34 -9.28
C PRO A 38 -2.87 -20.08 -8.35
N VAL A 39 -2.73 -20.47 -7.08
CA VAL A 39 -3.79 -20.32 -6.08
C VAL A 39 -3.26 -19.72 -4.79
N PHE A 40 -4.12 -18.95 -4.11
CA PHE A 40 -3.94 -18.59 -2.72
C PHE A 40 -4.96 -19.36 -1.87
N ILE A 41 -4.48 -20.06 -0.86
CA ILE A 41 -5.28 -20.87 0.06
C ILE A 41 -5.41 -20.12 1.38
N ARG A 42 -6.63 -19.64 1.66
CA ARG A 42 -6.97 -18.92 2.89
C ARG A 42 -7.41 -19.92 3.97
N MET A 43 -6.74 -19.87 5.12
CA MET A 43 -7.11 -20.65 6.28
C MET A 43 -8.39 -20.11 6.92
N SER A 44 -9.09 -20.95 7.69
CA SER A 44 -10.37 -20.57 8.32
C SER A 44 -10.18 -19.64 9.52
N ASP A 45 -9.08 -19.79 10.25
CA ASP A 45 -8.79 -19.00 11.44
C ASP A 45 -8.09 -17.69 11.09
N GLN A 46 -8.87 -16.63 10.92
CA GLN A 46 -8.39 -15.26 10.62
C GLN A 46 -8.60 -14.35 11.84
N VAL A 47 -7.80 -13.30 11.96
CA VAL A 47 -8.04 -12.21 12.93
C VAL A 47 -9.24 -11.38 12.50
N ILE A 48 -9.31 -11.03 11.21
CA ILE A 48 -10.49 -10.46 10.57
C ILE A 48 -11.00 -11.49 9.56
N ALA A 49 -12.11 -12.15 9.85
CA ALA A 49 -12.65 -13.19 8.99
C ALA A 49 -13.61 -12.63 7.91
N ARG A 50 -14.31 -11.53 8.20
CA ARG A 50 -15.37 -10.95 7.35
C ARG A 50 -15.60 -9.47 7.63
N ALA A 51 -16.40 -8.84 6.78
CA ALA A 51 -16.85 -7.45 6.93
C ALA A 51 -17.48 -7.18 8.32
N GLY A 52 -17.24 -5.99 8.86
CA GLY A 52 -17.72 -5.52 10.16
C GLY A 52 -16.83 -5.92 11.35
N GLU A 53 -15.96 -6.91 11.19
CA GLU A 53 -15.04 -7.30 12.27
C GLU A 53 -13.88 -6.30 12.43
N TYR A 54 -13.45 -5.65 11.36
CA TYR A 54 -12.43 -4.61 11.43
C TYR A 54 -12.88 -3.44 12.31
N GLU A 55 -14.06 -2.90 12.07
CA GLU A 55 -14.62 -1.78 12.84
C GLU A 55 -14.86 -2.13 14.31
N LYS A 56 -15.22 -3.40 14.58
CA LYS A 56 -15.33 -3.91 15.95
C LYS A 56 -13.97 -3.91 16.64
N LEU A 57 -12.94 -4.46 15.99
CA LEU A 57 -11.58 -4.51 16.52
C LEU A 57 -10.98 -3.11 16.68
N CYS A 58 -11.24 -2.16 15.78
CA CYS A 58 -10.83 -0.77 15.96
C CYS A 58 -11.37 -0.17 17.27
N ARG A 59 -12.65 -0.44 17.60
CA ARG A 59 -13.25 0.00 18.88
C ARG A 59 -12.61 -0.68 20.09
N GLU A 60 -12.30 -1.97 20.00
CA GLU A 60 -11.66 -2.74 21.08
C GLU A 60 -10.21 -2.29 21.32
N HIS A 61 -9.51 -1.85 20.27
CA HIS A 61 -8.13 -1.35 20.32
C HIS A 61 -8.04 0.18 20.51
N SER A 62 -9.19 0.87 20.57
CA SER A 62 -9.22 2.32 20.82
C SER A 62 -8.69 2.63 22.23
N GLY A 63 -7.83 3.64 22.33
CA GLY A 63 -7.16 4.01 23.56
C GLY A 63 -5.87 3.22 23.87
N ASN A 64 -5.57 2.17 23.09
CA ASN A 64 -4.25 1.54 23.17
C ASN A 64 -3.23 2.34 22.35
N PRO A 65 -2.00 2.51 22.83
CA PRO A 65 -0.91 3.09 22.07
C PRO A 65 -0.71 2.36 20.72
N ARG A 66 -0.52 3.10 19.64
CA ARG A 66 -0.32 2.52 18.29
C ARG A 66 0.84 1.50 18.25
N ALA A 67 1.92 1.77 18.95
CA ALA A 67 3.07 0.85 19.05
C ALA A 67 2.70 -0.47 19.73
N GLN A 68 1.84 -0.44 20.76
CA GLN A 68 1.33 -1.64 21.42
C GLN A 68 0.41 -2.43 20.49
N ASN A 69 -0.54 -1.76 19.83
CA ASN A 69 -1.41 -2.41 18.85
C ASN A 69 -0.59 -3.11 17.77
N ARG A 70 0.45 -2.47 17.23
CA ARG A 70 1.35 -3.09 16.25
C ARG A 70 1.96 -4.39 16.76
N LYS A 71 2.55 -4.35 17.95
CA LYS A 71 3.19 -5.51 18.57
C LYS A 71 2.20 -6.67 18.73
N ASP A 72 1.03 -6.39 19.30
CA ASP A 72 0.03 -7.40 19.61
C ASP A 72 -0.59 -8.00 18.36
N VAL A 73 -0.93 -7.17 17.38
CA VAL A 73 -1.51 -7.61 16.11
C VAL A 73 -0.52 -8.46 15.31
N ILE A 74 0.76 -8.05 15.19
CA ILE A 74 1.78 -8.87 14.52
C ILE A 74 1.95 -10.21 15.22
N ALA A 75 2.05 -10.22 16.53
CA ALA A 75 2.19 -11.45 17.32
C ALA A 75 0.99 -12.39 17.11
N GLN A 76 -0.23 -11.85 17.14
CA GLN A 76 -1.46 -12.62 16.92
C GLN A 76 -1.54 -13.18 15.51
N LEU A 77 -1.23 -12.38 14.49
CA LEU A 77 -1.25 -12.80 13.09
C LEU A 77 -0.23 -13.93 12.83
N ARG A 78 1.00 -13.79 13.33
CA ARG A 78 2.05 -14.80 13.20
C ARG A 78 1.68 -16.09 13.93
N CYS A 79 1.22 -16.01 15.19
CA CYS A 79 0.79 -17.18 15.96
C CYS A 79 -0.28 -17.98 15.21
N LYS A 80 -1.33 -17.30 14.71
CA LYS A 80 -2.40 -17.97 13.93
C LYS A 80 -1.88 -18.60 12.64
N ALA A 81 -0.95 -17.95 11.95
CA ALA A 81 -0.35 -18.50 10.73
C ALA A 81 0.51 -19.73 11.02
N ASP A 82 1.31 -19.72 12.08
CA ASP A 82 2.15 -20.84 12.49
C ASP A 82 1.30 -22.05 12.93
N GLU A 83 0.29 -21.81 13.75
CA GLU A 83 -0.65 -22.88 14.18
C GLU A 83 -1.42 -23.48 12.99
N ALA A 84 -1.85 -22.65 12.06
CA ALA A 84 -2.54 -23.11 10.87
C ALA A 84 -1.61 -23.92 9.95
N TRP A 85 -0.36 -23.48 9.82
CA TRP A 85 0.64 -24.20 9.03
C TRP A 85 0.95 -25.57 9.61
N GLN A 86 1.15 -25.69 10.92
CA GLN A 86 1.37 -26.97 11.59
C GLN A 86 0.28 -28.01 11.30
N LYS A 87 -0.98 -27.57 11.18
CA LYS A 87 -2.11 -28.46 10.85
C LYS A 87 -2.12 -28.95 9.40
N ILE A 88 -1.55 -28.18 8.47
CA ILE A 88 -1.62 -28.48 7.03
C ILE A 88 -0.30 -28.98 6.43
N GLU A 89 0.82 -28.74 7.09
CA GLU A 89 2.18 -28.97 6.59
C GLU A 89 2.37 -30.42 6.09
N LYS A 90 1.95 -31.42 6.85
CA LYS A 90 2.03 -32.83 6.44
C LYS A 90 1.28 -33.10 5.13
N THR A 91 0.11 -32.48 4.95
CA THR A 91 -0.66 -32.60 3.72
C THR A 91 0.02 -31.89 2.56
N ALA A 92 0.55 -30.68 2.79
CA ALA A 92 1.24 -29.89 1.80
C ALA A 92 2.52 -30.61 1.32
N ASN A 93 3.33 -31.11 2.25
CA ASN A 93 4.56 -31.86 1.94
C ASN A 93 4.28 -33.15 1.14
N ALA A 94 3.25 -33.90 1.49
CA ALA A 94 2.83 -35.08 0.72
C ALA A 94 2.39 -34.69 -0.71
N LEU A 95 1.73 -33.53 -0.88
CA LEU A 95 1.33 -33.02 -2.19
C LEU A 95 2.52 -32.51 -3.01
N VAL A 96 3.56 -31.98 -2.37
CA VAL A 96 4.83 -31.64 -3.04
C VAL A 96 5.52 -32.91 -3.56
N GLN A 97 5.64 -33.91 -2.71
CA GLN A 97 6.31 -35.18 -3.04
C GLN A 97 5.66 -35.92 -4.23
N ASN A 98 4.33 -35.88 -4.31
CA ASN A 98 3.60 -36.51 -5.42
C ASN A 98 3.37 -35.60 -6.63
N GLY A 99 4.00 -34.42 -6.66
CA GLY A 99 3.89 -33.45 -7.77
C GLY A 99 2.52 -32.81 -7.94
N GLY A 100 1.71 -32.77 -6.87
CA GLY A 100 0.40 -32.11 -6.86
C GLY A 100 0.46 -30.61 -6.65
N ILE A 101 1.47 -30.14 -5.91
CA ILE A 101 1.74 -28.69 -5.70
C ILE A 101 3.22 -28.39 -5.78
N ARG A 102 3.55 -27.11 -5.98
CA ARG A 102 4.92 -26.57 -5.94
C ARG A 102 4.94 -25.08 -5.62
N SER A 103 6.11 -24.51 -5.32
CA SER A 103 6.30 -23.07 -5.08
C SER A 103 5.43 -22.55 -3.94
N ILE A 104 5.46 -23.25 -2.79
CA ILE A 104 4.70 -22.82 -1.60
C ILE A 104 5.34 -21.56 -1.02
N ARG A 105 4.50 -20.58 -0.68
CA ARG A 105 4.87 -19.40 0.09
C ARG A 105 3.78 -19.10 1.11
N GLN A 106 4.15 -19.08 2.38
CA GLN A 106 3.27 -18.73 3.49
C GLN A 106 3.15 -17.22 3.66
N PHE A 107 2.01 -16.77 4.18
CA PHE A 107 1.74 -15.38 4.52
C PHE A 107 1.03 -15.31 5.86
N TRP A 108 1.61 -14.56 6.79
CA TRP A 108 1.03 -14.38 8.11
C TRP A 108 -0.01 -13.25 8.14
N ILE A 109 0.15 -12.22 7.28
CA ILE A 109 -0.75 -11.05 7.26
C ILE A 109 -2.20 -11.41 6.91
N VAL A 110 -2.44 -12.54 6.27
CA VAL A 110 -3.77 -13.03 5.87
C VAL A 110 -3.97 -14.51 6.19
N ASN A 111 -3.18 -15.07 7.07
CA ASN A 111 -3.17 -16.48 7.44
C ASN A 111 -3.54 -17.42 6.28
N GLY A 112 -2.54 -17.71 5.45
CA GLY A 112 -2.70 -18.55 4.28
C GLY A 112 -1.39 -18.78 3.54
N PHE A 113 -1.48 -19.37 2.37
CA PHE A 113 -0.29 -19.61 1.53
C PHE A 113 -0.65 -19.60 0.06
N SER A 114 0.28 -19.15 -0.78
CA SER A 114 0.19 -19.30 -2.23
C SER A 114 0.95 -20.54 -2.68
N CYS A 115 0.51 -21.15 -3.77
CA CYS A 115 1.22 -22.22 -4.45
C CYS A 115 0.75 -22.37 -5.89
N LEU A 116 1.53 -23.12 -6.68
CA LEU A 116 1.06 -23.67 -7.95
C LEU A 116 0.48 -25.05 -7.66
N ALA A 117 -0.81 -25.27 -7.91
CA ALA A 117 -1.53 -26.49 -7.56
C ALA A 117 -2.23 -27.12 -8.77
N LYS A 118 -2.19 -28.46 -8.86
CA LYS A 118 -3.03 -29.22 -9.80
C LYS A 118 -4.48 -29.26 -9.33
N PRO A 119 -5.48 -29.39 -10.22
CA PRO A 119 -6.89 -29.46 -9.85
C PRO A 119 -7.21 -30.52 -8.78
N THR A 120 -6.54 -31.65 -8.81
CA THR A 120 -6.70 -32.73 -7.81
C THR A 120 -6.26 -32.28 -6.41
N ALA A 121 -5.17 -31.51 -6.31
CA ALA A 121 -4.70 -30.95 -5.05
C ALA A 121 -5.63 -29.84 -4.55
N ILE A 122 -6.14 -28.98 -5.44
CA ILE A 122 -7.14 -27.95 -5.12
C ILE A 122 -8.38 -28.58 -4.50
N ARG A 123 -8.95 -29.63 -5.14
CA ARG A 123 -10.09 -30.37 -4.59
C ARG A 123 -9.78 -31.04 -3.23
N LYS A 124 -8.54 -31.50 -3.04
CA LYS A 124 -8.12 -32.10 -1.75
C LYS A 124 -8.08 -31.03 -0.65
N PHE A 125 -7.54 -29.85 -0.93
CA PHE A 125 -7.56 -28.74 0.02
C PHE A 125 -8.98 -28.25 0.34
N ALA A 126 -9.85 -28.11 -0.65
CA ALA A 126 -11.23 -27.64 -0.47
C ALA A 126 -12.06 -28.53 0.48
N LYS A 127 -11.74 -29.83 0.59
CA LYS A 127 -12.42 -30.76 1.52
C LYS A 127 -12.04 -30.55 2.98
N ARG A 128 -10.99 -29.79 3.29
CA ARG A 128 -10.53 -29.57 4.66
C ARG A 128 -11.37 -28.53 5.37
N ALA A 129 -11.67 -28.76 6.65
CA ALA A 129 -12.44 -27.82 7.49
C ALA A 129 -11.64 -26.56 7.84
N ASP A 130 -10.30 -26.68 7.95
CA ASP A 130 -9.39 -25.60 8.28
C ASP A 130 -9.05 -24.68 7.09
N ILE A 131 -9.62 -24.91 5.92
CA ILE A 131 -9.55 -24.02 4.75
C ILE A 131 -10.90 -23.36 4.53
N SER A 132 -10.91 -22.02 4.47
CA SER A 132 -12.11 -21.23 4.23
C SER A 132 -12.39 -20.98 2.75
N PHE A 133 -11.33 -20.71 1.95
CA PHE A 133 -11.48 -20.44 0.52
C PHE A 133 -10.16 -20.60 -0.24
N ILE A 134 -10.26 -20.87 -1.54
CA ILE A 134 -9.14 -21.01 -2.46
C ILE A 134 -9.34 -20.01 -3.60
N TYR A 135 -8.52 -18.95 -3.63
CA TYR A 135 -8.56 -17.91 -4.65
C TYR A 135 -7.74 -18.29 -5.86
N LEU A 136 -8.16 -17.85 -7.06
CA LEU A 136 -7.25 -17.75 -8.20
C LEU A 136 -6.24 -16.64 -7.91
N ASP A 137 -4.96 -16.99 -7.74
CA ASP A 137 -3.91 -16.00 -7.46
C ASP A 137 -3.47 -15.27 -8.74
N ARG A 138 -4.15 -14.16 -9.04
CA ARG A 138 -3.87 -13.29 -10.18
C ARG A 138 -2.59 -12.45 -10.00
N PHE A 139 -1.98 -12.47 -8.82
CA PHE A 139 -0.74 -11.79 -8.46
C PHE A 139 0.44 -12.76 -8.33
N ALA A 140 0.19 -14.07 -8.47
CA ALA A 140 1.24 -15.07 -8.40
C ALA A 140 2.39 -14.71 -9.35
N ARG A 141 3.57 -14.63 -8.79
CA ARG A 141 4.82 -14.56 -9.55
C ARG A 141 5.63 -15.80 -9.21
N PRO A 142 6.41 -16.34 -10.17
CA PRO A 142 7.37 -17.39 -9.83
C PRO A 142 8.19 -16.94 -8.63
N SER A 143 8.26 -17.77 -7.59
CA SER A 143 9.14 -17.51 -6.45
C SER A 143 10.58 -17.47 -6.98
N LYS A 144 11.13 -16.29 -7.06
CA LYS A 144 12.56 -16.09 -7.31
C LYS A 144 13.25 -16.06 -5.95
N LYS A 145 14.35 -16.76 -5.80
CA LYS A 145 15.21 -16.57 -4.62
C LYS A 145 15.73 -15.12 -4.62
N PRO A 146 15.91 -14.50 -3.46
CA PRO A 146 16.64 -13.26 -3.35
C PRO A 146 17.99 -13.37 -4.07
N LEU A 147 18.37 -12.32 -4.77
CA LEU A 147 19.61 -12.29 -5.54
C LEU A 147 20.45 -11.11 -5.04
N PRO A 148 21.76 -11.30 -4.83
CA PRO A 148 22.67 -10.20 -4.62
C PRO A 148 22.58 -9.21 -5.80
N MET A 149 22.80 -7.94 -5.52
CA MET A 149 22.86 -6.91 -6.55
C MET A 149 24.04 -7.17 -7.51
N SER A 150 23.88 -6.82 -8.79
CA SER A 150 25.01 -6.82 -9.73
C SER A 150 26.10 -5.84 -9.27
N GLY A 151 27.34 -6.01 -9.71
CA GLY A 151 28.46 -5.15 -9.31
C GLY A 151 28.19 -3.65 -9.52
N ASN A 152 27.58 -3.28 -10.66
CA ASN A 152 27.20 -1.87 -10.93
C ASN A 152 26.08 -1.38 -9.99
N ALA A 153 25.09 -2.22 -9.69
CA ALA A 153 24.02 -1.88 -8.76
C ALA A 153 24.57 -1.73 -7.34
N MET A 154 25.43 -2.63 -6.90
CA MET A 154 26.11 -2.57 -5.61
C MET A 154 26.95 -1.28 -5.48
N THR A 155 27.72 -0.92 -6.51
CA THR A 155 28.50 0.33 -6.54
C THR A 155 27.59 1.54 -6.37
N ALA A 156 26.49 1.60 -7.12
CA ALA A 156 25.53 2.71 -7.02
C ALA A 156 24.90 2.79 -5.62
N MET A 157 24.55 1.66 -4.99
CA MET A 157 24.00 1.65 -3.63
C MET A 157 25.05 2.04 -2.57
N LYS A 158 26.34 1.70 -2.75
CA LYS A 158 27.43 2.20 -1.89
C LYS A 158 27.60 3.72 -2.00
N GLU A 159 27.40 4.32 -3.19
CA GLU A 159 27.36 5.78 -3.36
C GLU A 159 26.16 6.42 -2.64
N VAL A 160 24.99 5.76 -2.70
CA VAL A 160 23.80 6.18 -1.93
C VAL A 160 24.12 6.17 -0.43
N LEU A 161 24.67 5.07 0.09
CA LEU A 161 25.06 4.95 1.50
C LEU A 161 26.09 6.03 1.89
N SER A 162 27.13 6.22 1.08
CA SER A 162 28.13 7.28 1.30
C SER A 162 27.49 8.68 1.36
N THR A 163 26.51 8.96 0.49
CA THR A 163 25.78 10.24 0.52
C THR A 163 24.90 10.35 1.76
N TRP A 164 24.20 9.27 2.12
CA TRP A 164 23.34 9.21 3.31
C TRP A 164 24.11 9.45 4.61
N MET A 165 25.34 8.91 4.72
CA MET A 165 26.22 9.06 5.89
C MET A 165 26.78 10.49 6.03
N LYS A 166 26.87 11.26 4.98
CA LYS A 166 27.30 12.67 5.05
C LYS A 166 26.23 13.48 5.79
N LYS A 167 26.66 14.41 6.67
CA LYS A 167 25.72 15.36 7.29
C LYS A 167 24.94 16.07 6.18
N SER A 168 23.61 15.99 6.23
CA SER A 168 22.77 16.82 5.39
C SER A 168 23.06 18.30 5.72
N THR A 169 23.69 19.00 4.79
CA THR A 169 23.78 20.46 4.91
C THR A 169 22.39 21.01 4.66
N ARG A 170 21.69 21.38 5.74
CA ARG A 170 20.46 22.16 5.58
C ARG A 170 20.83 23.47 4.89
N PHE A 171 20.01 23.89 3.94
CA PHE A 171 20.16 25.20 3.31
C PHE A 171 20.15 26.28 4.40
N SER A 172 21.20 27.11 4.45
CA SER A 172 21.39 28.12 5.49
C SER A 172 20.63 29.41 5.27
N GLY A 173 20.06 29.58 4.06
CA GLY A 173 19.27 30.75 3.69
C GLY A 173 17.76 30.58 3.95
N SER A 174 16.99 31.59 3.54
CA SER A 174 15.52 31.52 3.61
C SER A 174 14.97 30.49 2.63
N LEU A 175 14.17 29.55 3.12
CA LEU A 175 13.54 28.50 2.31
C LEU A 175 12.50 29.12 1.36
N ARG A 176 12.52 28.67 0.11
CA ARG A 176 11.47 28.95 -0.88
C ARG A 176 10.43 27.85 -0.81
N ILE A 177 9.23 28.18 -0.35
CA ILE A 177 8.15 27.22 -0.15
C ILE A 177 7.18 27.27 -1.35
N PRO A 178 6.93 26.16 -2.07
CA PRO A 178 5.95 26.12 -3.14
C PRO A 178 4.53 26.40 -2.63
N TRP A 179 3.66 26.85 -3.53
CA TRP A 179 2.30 27.23 -3.16
C TRP A 179 1.48 26.08 -2.58
N ASN A 180 1.63 24.86 -3.09
CA ASN A 180 0.92 23.68 -2.60
C ASN A 180 1.24 23.34 -1.13
N VAL A 181 2.50 23.51 -0.71
CA VAL A 181 2.93 23.31 0.68
C VAL A 181 2.36 24.39 1.60
N ARG A 182 2.22 25.63 1.11
CA ARG A 182 1.57 26.72 1.86
C ARG A 182 0.06 26.53 1.93
N GLU A 183 -0.58 26.29 0.79
CA GLU A 183 -2.06 26.18 0.69
C GLU A 183 -2.61 24.96 1.48
N ILE A 184 -1.85 23.87 1.60
CA ILE A 184 -2.26 22.74 2.44
C ILE A 184 -2.00 23.00 3.94
N GLY A 185 -1.33 24.12 4.29
CA GLY A 185 -1.06 24.49 5.67
C GLY A 185 0.20 23.89 6.30
N ALA A 186 1.04 23.15 5.54
CA ALA A 186 2.20 22.45 6.11
C ALA A 186 3.27 23.43 6.66
N GLN A 187 3.50 24.56 6.00
CA GLN A 187 4.43 25.59 6.50
C GLN A 187 3.96 26.15 7.85
N SER A 188 2.66 26.40 8.02
CA SER A 188 2.10 26.85 9.30
C SER A 188 2.30 25.80 10.39
N VAL A 189 2.14 24.52 10.08
CA VAL A 189 2.41 23.41 11.02
C VAL A 189 3.87 23.44 11.50
N TRP A 190 4.83 23.63 10.60
CA TRP A 190 6.25 23.69 11.01
C TRP A 190 6.54 24.86 11.94
N ASN A 191 5.97 26.04 11.66
CA ASN A 191 6.22 27.28 12.38
C ASN A 191 5.47 27.37 13.71
N GLU A 192 4.23 26.92 13.74
CA GLU A 192 3.32 27.14 14.87
C GLU A 192 3.23 25.90 15.79
N GLU A 193 3.34 24.69 15.20
CA GLU A 193 3.13 23.43 15.92
C GLU A 193 4.42 22.64 16.15
N ASN A 194 5.56 23.06 15.56
CA ASN A 194 6.86 22.37 15.59
C ASN A 194 6.82 20.90 15.15
N ALA A 195 5.84 20.52 14.33
CA ALA A 195 5.70 19.19 13.79
C ALA A 195 6.24 19.14 12.36
N THR A 196 7.23 18.27 12.10
CA THR A 196 7.95 18.16 10.83
C THR A 196 7.97 16.74 10.25
N GLY A 197 7.23 15.81 10.87
CA GLY A 197 7.27 14.40 10.52
C GLY A 197 8.41 13.63 11.18
N LYS A 198 9.15 14.24 12.13
CA LYS A 198 10.28 13.61 12.82
C LYS A 198 9.83 12.36 13.57
N GLY A 199 10.58 11.26 13.40
CA GLY A 199 10.27 9.97 14.02
C GLY A 199 9.29 9.09 13.23
N ILE A 200 8.68 9.61 12.16
CA ILE A 200 7.69 8.89 11.36
C ILE A 200 8.34 8.26 10.13
N LYS A 201 8.02 6.97 9.89
CA LYS A 201 8.50 6.19 8.76
C LYS A 201 7.36 5.97 7.76
N VAL A 202 7.54 6.48 6.54
CA VAL A 202 6.60 6.33 5.43
C VAL A 202 7.13 5.32 4.44
N ALA A 203 6.43 4.21 4.27
CA ALA A 203 6.69 3.27 3.18
C ALA A 203 6.13 3.84 1.87
N VAL A 204 6.92 3.81 0.80
CA VAL A 204 6.48 4.27 -0.53
C VAL A 204 6.60 3.11 -1.51
N ILE A 205 5.45 2.62 -1.98
CA ILE A 205 5.41 1.58 -3.03
C ILE A 205 5.34 2.28 -4.38
N ASP A 206 6.48 2.34 -5.11
CA ASP A 206 6.60 3.08 -6.38
C ASP A 206 7.76 2.56 -7.26
N THR A 207 8.25 3.38 -8.20
CA THR A 207 9.31 3.02 -9.17
C THR A 207 10.74 3.08 -8.63
N GLY A 208 10.94 3.59 -7.43
CA GLY A 208 12.26 3.90 -6.87
C GLY A 208 12.55 5.40 -6.82
N ILE A 209 13.80 5.79 -6.55
CA ILE A 209 14.22 7.20 -6.51
C ILE A 209 15.44 7.47 -7.39
N ILE A 210 15.61 8.71 -7.80
CA ILE A 210 16.87 9.22 -8.37
C ILE A 210 17.88 9.50 -7.26
N SER A 211 19.16 9.30 -7.59
CA SER A 211 20.26 9.55 -6.66
C SER A 211 20.55 11.06 -6.54
N THR A 212 19.82 11.73 -5.63
CA THR A 212 20.10 13.13 -5.25
C THR A 212 20.13 13.26 -3.73
N PRO A 213 21.02 14.09 -3.16
CA PRO A 213 21.11 14.28 -1.70
C PRO A 213 19.77 14.63 -1.05
N ALA A 214 18.94 15.43 -1.73
CA ALA A 214 17.63 15.83 -1.23
C ALA A 214 16.69 14.65 -0.94
N LEU A 215 16.75 13.56 -1.71
CA LEU A 215 15.95 12.36 -1.52
C LEU A 215 16.68 11.30 -0.70
N ILE A 216 18.00 11.15 -0.90
CA ILE A 216 18.81 10.16 -0.16
C ILE A 216 18.78 10.42 1.35
N HIS A 217 18.86 11.66 1.79
CA HIS A 217 18.82 11.99 3.23
C HIS A 217 17.44 11.75 3.87
N ALA A 218 16.38 11.58 3.07
CA ALA A 218 15.07 11.20 3.56
C ALA A 218 14.95 9.68 3.82
N LEU A 219 15.86 8.84 3.31
CA LEU A 219 15.76 7.40 3.43
C LEU A 219 15.85 6.93 4.90
N ALA A 220 15.04 5.93 5.22
CA ALA A 220 15.14 5.14 6.45
C ALA A 220 16.17 4.02 6.23
N LYS A 221 17.24 4.00 7.03
CA LYS A 221 18.21 2.89 7.00
C LYS A 221 17.70 1.74 7.87
N ASN A 222 17.73 0.51 7.34
CA ASN A 222 17.68 -0.69 8.15
C ASN A 222 19.03 -0.81 8.88
N SER A 223 19.02 -0.75 10.22
CA SER A 223 20.25 -0.75 11.03
C SER A 223 20.88 -2.14 11.15
N GLU A 224 20.11 -3.18 10.87
CA GLU A 224 20.53 -4.58 10.96
C GLU A 224 21.10 -5.10 9.64
N GLU A 225 21.05 -4.30 8.56
CA GLU A 225 21.54 -4.64 7.23
C GLU A 225 22.80 -3.88 6.83
N GLU A 226 23.68 -4.57 6.07
CA GLU A 226 24.85 -4.02 5.40
C GLU A 226 24.80 -4.29 3.89
N LEU A 227 25.57 -3.55 3.09
CA LEU A 227 25.70 -3.79 1.66
C LEU A 227 26.83 -4.78 1.38
N ASN A 228 26.60 -6.06 1.59
CA ASN A 228 27.60 -7.13 1.51
C ASN A 228 27.18 -8.34 0.66
N GLY A 229 25.92 -8.35 0.16
CA GLY A 229 25.36 -9.45 -0.63
C GLY A 229 24.77 -10.58 0.20
N LEU A 230 24.57 -10.34 1.51
CA LEU A 230 23.97 -11.27 2.45
C LEU A 230 22.65 -10.71 2.98
N ASP A 231 21.89 -11.54 3.64
CA ASP A 231 20.70 -11.25 4.43
C ASP A 231 21.16 -11.24 5.89
N ASP A 232 21.50 -10.04 6.43
CA ASP A 232 22.14 -9.94 7.75
C ASP A 232 21.12 -10.01 8.89
N ASP A 233 19.87 -9.58 8.66
CA ASP A 233 18.80 -9.61 9.67
C ASP A 233 17.94 -10.88 9.63
N GLY A 234 18.18 -11.77 8.66
CA GLY A 234 17.48 -13.05 8.53
C GLY A 234 16.02 -12.95 8.10
N ASN A 235 15.62 -11.82 7.48
CA ASN A 235 14.25 -11.59 7.03
C ASN A 235 13.93 -12.24 5.66
N GLY A 236 14.92 -12.84 5.01
CA GLY A 236 14.83 -13.48 3.70
C GLY A 236 15.04 -12.54 2.53
N LEU A 237 15.51 -11.30 2.74
CA LEU A 237 15.81 -10.30 1.72
C LEU A 237 17.27 -9.88 1.81
N ILE A 238 17.97 -9.85 0.68
CA ILE A 238 19.41 -9.54 0.62
C ILE A 238 19.60 -8.04 0.38
N ASP A 239 20.44 -7.38 1.20
CA ASP A 239 20.83 -5.98 1.06
C ASP A 239 19.61 -5.00 1.09
N ASP A 240 18.58 -5.24 1.89
CA ASP A 240 17.39 -4.37 1.98
C ASP A 240 17.59 -3.11 2.84
N LEU A 241 18.78 -2.52 2.75
CA LEU A 241 19.28 -1.42 3.57
C LEU A 241 18.37 -0.18 3.64
N PHE A 242 17.69 0.19 2.54
CA PHE A 242 16.78 1.33 2.45
C PHE A 242 15.38 0.95 1.93
N GLY A 243 15.11 -0.35 1.84
CA GLY A 243 13.96 -0.95 1.23
C GLY A 243 14.36 -1.96 0.16
N TYR A 244 13.43 -2.37 -0.70
CA TYR A 244 13.63 -3.53 -1.57
C TYR A 244 12.90 -3.43 -2.91
N ASP A 245 13.50 -3.97 -3.97
CA ASP A 245 12.86 -4.16 -5.28
C ASP A 245 12.20 -5.55 -5.33
N PHE A 246 10.89 -5.60 -5.09
CA PHE A 246 10.07 -6.82 -5.09
C PHE A 246 9.83 -7.41 -6.50
N ILE A 247 10.23 -6.72 -7.57
CA ILE A 247 10.21 -7.25 -8.95
C ILE A 247 11.55 -7.88 -9.30
N ALA A 248 12.63 -7.14 -9.08
CA ALA A 248 13.99 -7.63 -9.32
C ALA A 248 14.48 -8.60 -8.24
N ASN A 249 13.82 -8.57 -7.07
CA ASN A 249 14.10 -9.38 -5.89
C ASN A 249 15.51 -9.16 -5.33
N ASN A 250 15.87 -7.89 -5.12
CA ASN A 250 17.14 -7.43 -4.54
C ASN A 250 17.00 -6.04 -3.91
N GLY A 251 18.03 -5.58 -3.19
CA GLY A 251 18.06 -4.29 -2.49
C GLY A 251 18.25 -3.04 -3.36
N TYR A 252 18.16 -3.12 -4.70
CA TYR A 252 18.38 -1.97 -5.59
C TYR A 252 17.17 -1.07 -5.71
N ILE A 253 17.18 0.06 -4.99
CA ILE A 253 16.04 0.99 -4.89
C ILE A 253 16.08 2.16 -5.86
N LEU A 254 17.15 2.33 -6.63
CA LEU A 254 17.24 3.46 -7.56
C LEU A 254 16.34 3.24 -8.79
N ASP A 255 15.77 4.34 -9.28
CA ASP A 255 15.01 4.34 -10.52
C ASP A 255 15.95 4.27 -11.74
N SER A 256 15.49 3.68 -12.83
CA SER A 256 16.29 3.63 -14.05
C SER A 256 16.18 4.96 -14.81
N ALA A 257 17.29 5.41 -15.42
CA ALA A 257 17.31 6.61 -16.27
C ALA A 257 16.36 6.54 -17.49
N LYS A 258 15.76 5.37 -17.75
CA LYS A 258 14.83 5.13 -18.86
C LYS A 258 13.35 5.37 -18.49
N THR A 259 13.03 5.51 -17.20
CA THR A 259 11.67 5.71 -16.72
C THR A 259 11.44 7.16 -16.27
N THR A 260 10.20 7.59 -16.21
CA THR A 260 9.82 8.81 -15.49
C THR A 260 10.04 8.53 -14.01
N SER A 261 10.77 9.39 -13.32
CA SER A 261 11.07 9.24 -11.89
C SER A 261 9.84 9.51 -11.00
N HIS A 262 8.80 8.74 -11.20
CA HIS A 262 7.51 8.91 -10.53
C HIS A 262 7.65 8.78 -9.00
N GLY A 263 8.37 7.75 -8.52
CA GLY A 263 8.64 7.58 -7.10
C GLY A 263 9.42 8.74 -6.49
N SER A 264 10.38 9.33 -7.23
CA SER A 264 11.09 10.52 -6.77
C SER A 264 10.18 11.72 -6.55
N SER A 265 9.20 11.92 -7.45
CA SER A 265 8.19 12.96 -7.28
C SER A 265 7.36 12.73 -6.02
N CYS A 266 6.89 11.50 -5.80
CA CYS A 266 6.10 11.12 -4.62
C CYS A 266 6.91 11.28 -3.32
N VAL A 267 8.13 10.75 -3.27
CA VAL A 267 9.03 10.89 -2.11
C VAL A 267 9.35 12.36 -1.84
N GLY A 268 9.60 13.15 -2.90
CA GLY A 268 9.90 14.58 -2.79
C GLY A 268 8.77 15.39 -2.19
N ILE A 269 7.51 15.03 -2.45
CA ILE A 269 6.32 15.67 -1.86
C ILE A 269 6.18 15.28 -0.38
N ILE A 270 6.47 14.02 -0.02
CA ILE A 270 6.33 13.56 1.36
C ILE A 270 7.45 14.10 2.24
N ALA A 271 8.72 13.84 1.88
CA ALA A 271 9.87 13.94 2.79
C ALA A 271 11.16 14.48 2.14
N GLY A 272 11.12 14.95 0.88
CA GLY A 272 12.30 15.48 0.20
C GLY A 272 12.91 16.65 0.98
N ARG A 273 14.25 16.64 1.13
CA ARG A 273 14.97 17.80 1.69
C ARG A 273 14.95 18.96 0.71
N SER A 274 15.27 20.16 1.21
CA SER A 274 15.38 21.33 0.32
C SER A 274 16.46 21.11 -0.75
N SER A 275 16.22 21.68 -1.94
CA SER A 275 17.20 21.74 -3.00
C SER A 275 18.39 22.64 -2.63
N LYS A 276 19.42 22.67 -3.46
CA LYS A 276 20.59 23.55 -3.27
C LYS A 276 20.23 25.02 -3.22
N SER A 277 19.18 25.44 -3.92
CA SER A 277 18.69 26.83 -3.91
C SER A 277 17.67 27.10 -2.79
N GLY A 278 17.45 26.15 -1.87
CA GLY A 278 16.52 26.27 -0.77
C GLY A 278 15.05 26.04 -1.14
N LEU A 279 14.75 25.44 -2.30
CA LEU A 279 13.37 25.10 -2.64
C LEU A 279 12.93 23.82 -1.88
N GLN A 280 11.99 23.98 -0.94
CA GLN A 280 11.49 22.92 -0.07
C GLN A 280 10.15 22.41 -0.57
N THR A 281 10.13 21.20 -1.15
CA THR A 281 8.93 20.60 -1.76
C THR A 281 8.15 19.66 -0.83
N ALA A 282 8.76 19.24 0.27
CA ALA A 282 8.14 18.28 1.17
C ALA A 282 7.11 18.89 2.11
N ILE A 283 6.09 18.09 2.42
CA ILE A 283 5.08 18.37 3.44
C ILE A 283 5.65 18.03 4.85
N ALA A 284 6.31 16.87 4.99
CA ALA A 284 6.88 16.37 6.25
C ALA A 284 8.42 16.17 6.11
N PRO A 285 9.21 17.27 6.12
CA PRO A 285 10.61 17.23 5.73
C PRO A 285 11.54 16.41 6.63
N ASP A 286 11.12 16.04 7.85
CA ASP A 286 11.91 15.23 8.77
C ASP A 286 11.44 13.77 8.89
N SER A 287 10.38 13.38 8.16
CA SER A 287 9.98 11.98 8.06
C SER A 287 11.03 11.14 7.31
N LYS A 288 10.96 9.82 7.47
CA LYS A 288 11.87 8.86 6.86
C LYS A 288 11.14 7.97 5.87
N ILE A 289 11.79 7.64 4.77
CA ILE A 289 11.21 6.90 3.65
C ILE A 289 11.80 5.48 3.58
N MET A 290 10.94 4.48 3.61
CA MET A 290 11.24 3.10 3.25
C MET A 290 10.74 2.85 1.82
N LEU A 291 11.63 2.45 0.91
CA LEU A 291 11.26 2.25 -0.50
C LEU A 291 10.91 0.80 -0.80
N LEU A 292 9.71 0.58 -1.38
CA LEU A 292 9.24 -0.71 -1.86
C LEU A 292 9.06 -0.62 -3.38
N LYS A 293 10.14 -0.86 -4.11
CA LYS A 293 10.15 -0.69 -5.55
C LYS A 293 9.40 -1.82 -6.23
N GLY A 294 8.47 -1.45 -7.10
CA GLY A 294 7.76 -2.38 -7.99
C GLY A 294 6.86 -3.41 -7.30
N GLY A 295 6.62 -3.30 -6.00
CA GLY A 295 5.97 -4.35 -5.22
C GLY A 295 4.61 -4.00 -4.64
N PHE A 296 3.52 -4.32 -5.34
CA PHE A 296 2.23 -4.48 -4.68
C PHE A 296 1.91 -5.98 -4.60
N ASN A 297 2.21 -6.59 -3.46
CA ASN A 297 1.93 -7.99 -3.12
C ASN A 297 1.90 -8.16 -1.60
N LEU A 298 1.41 -9.29 -1.11
CA LEU A 298 1.29 -9.54 0.33
C LEU A 298 2.64 -9.52 1.06
N HIS A 299 3.72 -9.97 0.41
CA HIS A 299 5.06 -9.96 1.01
C HIS A 299 5.57 -8.53 1.28
N SER A 300 5.33 -7.60 0.35
CA SER A 300 5.71 -6.20 0.59
C SER A 300 4.90 -5.57 1.73
N LEU A 301 3.64 -6.00 1.92
CA LEU A 301 2.81 -5.56 3.04
C LEU A 301 3.32 -6.14 4.38
N GLU A 302 3.71 -7.41 4.41
CA GLU A 302 4.37 -8.01 5.58
C GLU A 302 5.68 -7.30 5.91
N TYR A 303 6.50 -7.04 4.90
CA TYR A 303 7.78 -6.37 5.04
C TYR A 303 7.63 -4.97 5.66
N LEU A 304 6.76 -4.11 5.10
CA LEU A 304 6.59 -2.76 5.63
C LEU A 304 6.07 -2.75 7.06
N MET A 305 5.18 -3.68 7.41
CA MET A 305 4.62 -3.80 8.76
C MET A 305 5.67 -4.27 9.77
N SER A 306 6.47 -5.28 9.42
CA SER A 306 7.56 -5.81 10.25
C SER A 306 8.67 -4.79 10.47
N ASN A 307 8.97 -3.97 9.44
CA ASN A 307 10.00 -2.94 9.49
C ASN A 307 9.50 -1.59 10.02
N GLY A 308 8.33 -1.56 10.67
CA GLY A 308 7.84 -0.43 11.44
C GLY A 308 7.42 0.78 10.61
N ALA A 309 6.88 0.60 9.41
CA ALA A 309 6.24 1.68 8.68
C ALA A 309 5.02 2.20 9.46
N ASP A 310 4.82 3.51 9.51
CA ASP A 310 3.68 4.16 10.13
C ASP A 310 2.60 4.50 9.10
N ILE A 311 3.04 4.76 7.88
CA ILE A 311 2.19 5.11 6.75
C ILE A 311 2.68 4.34 5.53
N VAL A 312 1.76 3.88 4.67
CA VAL A 312 2.10 3.42 3.32
C VAL A 312 1.47 4.30 2.26
N SER A 313 2.30 4.91 1.41
CA SER A 313 1.88 5.74 0.28
C SER A 313 1.94 4.94 -1.02
N MET A 314 0.82 4.92 -1.75
CA MET A 314 0.64 4.11 -2.95
C MET A 314 0.08 4.94 -4.10
N SER A 315 0.95 5.38 -5.01
CA SER A 315 0.58 6.23 -6.14
C SER A 315 0.28 5.43 -7.42
N PHE A 316 -0.29 4.25 -7.29
CA PHE A 316 -0.74 3.37 -8.38
C PHE A 316 -2.13 2.82 -8.10
N MET A 317 -2.77 2.23 -9.10
CA MET A 317 -4.06 1.56 -8.98
C MET A 317 -4.13 0.41 -9.99
N ILE A 318 -4.75 -0.70 -9.61
CA ILE A 318 -4.97 -1.83 -10.50
C ILE A 318 -6.26 -1.58 -11.28
N VAL A 319 -6.13 -1.34 -12.58
CA VAL A 319 -7.24 -0.89 -13.42
C VAL A 319 -7.56 -1.82 -14.59
N ASN A 320 -6.60 -2.62 -15.03
CA ASN A 320 -6.69 -3.40 -16.27
C ASN A 320 -7.04 -4.88 -16.06
N ARG A 321 -7.50 -5.23 -14.86
CA ARG A 321 -7.83 -6.62 -14.50
C ARG A 321 -9.10 -6.65 -13.67
N ASP A 322 -10.01 -7.51 -14.04
CA ASP A 322 -11.01 -7.98 -13.08
C ASP A 322 -10.31 -8.87 -12.07
N LEU A 323 -10.31 -8.44 -10.83
CA LEU A 323 -9.64 -9.15 -9.74
C LEU A 323 -10.53 -10.22 -9.10
N GLY A 324 -11.84 -10.18 -9.36
CA GLY A 324 -12.78 -11.14 -8.77
C GLY A 324 -12.67 -11.22 -7.25
N GLN A 325 -12.68 -12.44 -6.74
CA GLN A 325 -12.69 -12.73 -5.30
C GLN A 325 -11.40 -12.31 -4.55
N ILE A 326 -10.25 -12.28 -5.24
CA ILE A 326 -8.97 -11.94 -4.59
C ILE A 326 -8.91 -10.51 -4.03
N ARG A 327 -9.83 -9.62 -4.44
CA ARG A 327 -10.02 -8.30 -3.82
C ARG A 327 -10.24 -8.41 -2.32
N GLY A 328 -11.04 -9.39 -1.87
CA GLY A 328 -11.30 -9.63 -0.45
C GLY A 328 -10.04 -10.00 0.33
N LEU A 329 -9.12 -10.73 -0.29
CA LEU A 329 -7.83 -11.06 0.33
C LEU A 329 -6.98 -9.81 0.59
N PHE A 330 -6.90 -8.89 -0.38
CA PHE A 330 -6.18 -7.63 -0.20
C PHE A 330 -6.88 -6.70 0.80
N ARG A 331 -8.22 -6.65 0.81
CA ARG A 331 -8.95 -5.91 1.84
C ARG A 331 -8.58 -6.42 3.24
N ASN A 332 -8.60 -7.72 3.43
CA ASN A 332 -8.19 -8.35 4.69
C ASN A 332 -6.77 -7.94 5.10
N ALA A 333 -5.81 -7.97 4.17
CA ALA A 333 -4.44 -7.55 4.45
C ALA A 333 -4.33 -6.07 4.86
N PHE A 334 -5.07 -5.16 4.21
CA PHE A 334 -5.06 -3.74 4.56
C PHE A 334 -5.78 -3.44 5.87
N GLU A 335 -6.83 -4.16 6.19
CA GLU A 335 -7.50 -4.07 7.49
C GLU A 335 -6.55 -4.54 8.63
N HIS A 336 -5.78 -5.62 8.41
CA HIS A 336 -4.73 -6.04 9.35
C HIS A 336 -3.58 -5.03 9.45
N LEU A 337 -3.14 -4.42 8.33
CA LEU A 337 -2.17 -3.31 8.36
C LEU A 337 -2.66 -2.16 9.23
N SER A 338 -3.91 -1.77 9.05
CA SER A 338 -4.50 -0.68 9.81
C SER A 338 -4.59 -1.00 11.31
N LEU A 339 -5.06 -2.20 11.69
CA LEU A 339 -5.02 -2.66 13.09
C LEU A 339 -3.59 -2.67 13.65
N GLY A 340 -2.61 -3.04 12.84
CA GLY A 340 -1.19 -3.02 13.19
C GLY A 340 -0.55 -1.62 13.12
N GLY A 341 -1.35 -0.55 13.11
CA GLY A 341 -0.86 0.82 13.23
C GLY A 341 -0.27 1.41 11.96
N VAL A 342 -0.59 0.90 10.77
CA VAL A 342 -0.12 1.43 9.48
C VAL A 342 -1.26 2.10 8.70
N LEU A 343 -1.19 3.41 8.53
CA LEU A 343 -2.14 4.16 7.71
C LEU A 343 -1.85 3.96 6.22
N ALA A 344 -2.82 3.48 5.45
CA ALA A 344 -2.69 3.32 4.01
C ALA A 344 -3.35 4.47 3.25
N VAL A 345 -2.61 5.08 2.30
CA VAL A 345 -3.07 6.24 1.53
C VAL A 345 -2.61 6.20 0.08
N GLY A 346 -3.40 6.76 -0.82
CA GLY A 346 -2.99 6.95 -2.22
C GLY A 346 -3.96 7.81 -3.01
N GLY A 347 -3.54 8.25 -4.20
CA GLY A 347 -4.41 9.02 -5.08
C GLY A 347 -5.60 8.22 -5.57
N ALA A 348 -6.77 8.84 -5.65
CA ALA A 348 -8.04 8.21 -6.03
C ALA A 348 -8.03 7.61 -7.46
N GLY A 349 -7.12 8.06 -8.32
CA GLY A 349 -7.02 7.60 -9.71
C GLY A 349 -7.17 8.72 -10.72
N ASN A 350 -6.82 8.42 -11.98
CA ASN A 350 -6.83 9.38 -13.09
C ASN A 350 -7.84 8.97 -14.17
N TYR A 351 -9.01 8.48 -13.75
CA TYR A 351 -10.04 7.90 -14.60
C TYR A 351 -11.39 8.61 -14.45
N GLY A 352 -11.36 9.89 -14.06
CA GLY A 352 -12.54 10.73 -13.91
C GLY A 352 -13.36 10.85 -15.20
N PRO A 353 -14.59 11.39 -15.12
CA PRO A 353 -15.55 11.41 -16.22
C PRO A 353 -15.03 12.09 -17.50
N LYS A 354 -14.12 13.04 -17.35
CA LYS A 354 -13.49 13.77 -18.47
C LYS A 354 -12.05 13.31 -18.76
N SER A 355 -11.64 12.18 -18.19
CA SER A 355 -10.33 11.59 -18.48
C SER A 355 -10.30 11.01 -19.88
N ARG A 356 -9.13 11.15 -20.56
CA ARG A 356 -8.87 10.43 -21.83
C ARG A 356 -8.58 8.94 -21.60
N ARG A 357 -8.49 8.49 -20.34
CA ARG A 357 -8.24 7.09 -19.97
C ARG A 357 -9.56 6.42 -19.62
N ALA A 358 -9.92 5.37 -20.36
CA ALA A 358 -11.08 4.54 -20.02
C ALA A 358 -10.74 3.52 -18.94
N MET A 359 -11.68 3.27 -18.04
CA MET A 359 -11.62 2.14 -17.10
C MET A 359 -12.23 0.89 -17.75
N PRO A 360 -11.46 -0.19 -17.94
CA PRO A 360 -11.95 -1.40 -18.58
C PRO A 360 -13.12 -2.08 -17.87
N VAL A 361 -13.26 -1.88 -16.57
CA VAL A 361 -14.29 -2.53 -15.73
C VAL A 361 -15.36 -1.56 -15.22
N GLY A 362 -15.51 -0.39 -15.84
CA GLY A 362 -16.55 0.59 -15.49
C GLY A 362 -16.40 1.25 -14.12
N LYS A 363 -15.23 1.13 -13.46
CA LYS A 363 -14.93 1.73 -12.16
C LYS A 363 -13.89 2.83 -12.32
N GLN A 364 -14.04 3.93 -11.62
CA GLN A 364 -13.05 5.02 -11.62
C GLN A 364 -11.99 4.86 -10.51
N ILE A 365 -12.37 4.26 -9.38
CA ILE A 365 -11.51 3.97 -8.23
C ILE A 365 -11.44 2.45 -8.07
N GLY A 366 -10.23 1.91 -8.03
CA GLY A 366 -9.97 0.48 -7.91
C GLY A 366 -8.94 0.16 -6.84
N LEU A 367 -8.62 -1.12 -6.70
CA LEU A 367 -7.69 -1.64 -5.69
C LEU A 367 -6.32 -0.94 -5.74
N PRO A 368 -5.77 -0.54 -4.58
CA PRO A 368 -6.27 -0.70 -3.21
C PRO A 368 -7.12 0.46 -2.67
N LYS A 369 -7.43 1.50 -3.47
CA LYS A 369 -8.12 2.73 -3.01
C LYS A 369 -9.62 2.53 -2.81
N ASP A 370 -10.21 1.48 -3.37
CA ASP A 370 -11.60 1.07 -3.12
C ASP A 370 -11.78 0.28 -1.80
N ILE A 371 -10.69 0.01 -1.05
CA ILE A 371 -10.74 -0.62 0.27
C ILE A 371 -11.19 0.42 1.31
N PRO A 372 -12.13 0.09 2.22
CA PRO A 372 -12.70 1.05 3.18
C PRO A 372 -11.65 1.77 4.04
N CYS A 373 -10.68 1.05 4.60
CA CYS A 373 -9.65 1.61 5.48
C CYS A 373 -8.46 2.29 4.74
N VAL A 374 -8.44 2.32 3.40
CA VAL A 374 -7.41 2.97 2.60
C VAL A 374 -7.90 4.35 2.16
N LEU A 375 -7.18 5.42 2.51
CA LEU A 375 -7.52 6.77 2.10
C LEU A 375 -7.27 6.99 0.60
N ALA A 376 -8.32 7.32 -0.13
CA ALA A 376 -8.30 7.69 -1.55
C ALA A 376 -8.37 9.21 -1.69
N ILE A 377 -7.37 9.83 -2.33
CA ILE A 377 -7.23 11.29 -2.38
C ILE A 377 -7.50 11.80 -3.79
N ALA A 378 -8.57 12.60 -3.93
CA ALA A 378 -8.93 13.29 -5.18
C ALA A 378 -8.02 14.48 -5.48
N GLY A 379 -8.22 15.11 -6.63
CA GLY A 379 -7.36 16.18 -7.12
C GLY A 379 -8.10 17.44 -7.55
N VAL A 380 -7.66 18.59 -7.01
CA VAL A 380 -8.09 19.92 -7.43
C VAL A 380 -6.91 20.79 -7.83
N ASP A 381 -7.15 21.78 -8.68
CA ASP A 381 -6.17 22.82 -8.97
C ASP A 381 -6.07 23.85 -7.82
N ARG A 382 -5.20 24.85 -8.01
CA ARG A 382 -5.03 25.91 -7.02
C ARG A 382 -6.30 26.75 -6.80
N SER A 383 -7.18 26.83 -7.78
CA SER A 383 -8.47 27.53 -7.68
C SER A 383 -9.57 26.66 -7.06
N ARG A 384 -9.21 25.48 -6.54
CA ARG A 384 -10.11 24.49 -5.95
C ARG A 384 -11.12 23.90 -6.95
N VAL A 385 -10.81 23.92 -8.23
CA VAL A 385 -11.59 23.28 -9.28
C VAL A 385 -11.09 21.83 -9.46
N GLN A 386 -12.02 20.87 -9.49
CA GLN A 386 -11.68 19.47 -9.74
C GLN A 386 -10.99 19.31 -11.10
N LEU A 387 -9.87 18.61 -11.10
CA LEU A 387 -9.19 18.30 -12.35
C LEU A 387 -9.94 17.24 -13.16
N PRO A 388 -10.02 17.39 -14.49
CA PRO A 388 -10.87 16.56 -15.36
C PRO A 388 -10.57 15.05 -15.27
N PHE A 389 -9.35 14.70 -14.88
CA PHE A 389 -8.93 13.30 -14.74
C PHE A 389 -9.21 12.72 -13.34
N SER A 390 -9.53 13.54 -12.33
CA SER A 390 -9.70 13.04 -10.97
C SER A 390 -10.85 12.04 -10.88
N SER A 391 -10.53 10.83 -10.42
CA SER A 391 -11.52 9.75 -10.27
C SER A 391 -12.54 10.08 -9.18
N GLU A 392 -13.77 9.63 -9.42
CA GLU A 392 -14.93 9.81 -8.55
C GLU A 392 -15.48 8.44 -8.11
N GLY A 393 -16.19 8.44 -6.98
CA GLY A 393 -16.97 7.30 -6.51
C GLY A 393 -18.34 7.16 -7.19
N PRO A 394 -19.19 6.31 -6.65
CA PRO A 394 -19.01 5.46 -5.48
C PRO A 394 -18.21 4.17 -5.75
N CYS A 395 -17.84 3.45 -4.67
CA CYS A 395 -17.23 2.12 -4.77
C CYS A 395 -18.18 1.05 -4.22
N TYR A 396 -18.03 -0.19 -4.74
CA TYR A 396 -18.87 -1.34 -4.39
C TYR A 396 -18.04 -2.56 -4.05
N TRP A 397 -18.54 -3.36 -3.10
CA TRP A 397 -17.96 -4.64 -2.69
C TRP A 397 -18.94 -5.81 -2.83
N GLU A 398 -20.08 -5.58 -3.49
CA GLU A 398 -21.10 -6.58 -3.75
C GLU A 398 -20.51 -7.81 -4.45
N GLY A 399 -20.87 -9.01 -3.98
CA GLY A 399 -20.40 -10.28 -4.53
C GLY A 399 -18.97 -10.68 -4.16
N VAL A 400 -18.26 -9.89 -3.35
CA VAL A 400 -16.93 -10.26 -2.85
C VAL A 400 -17.08 -11.10 -1.59
N ARG A 401 -16.63 -12.35 -1.66
CA ARG A 401 -16.76 -13.31 -0.55
C ARG A 401 -16.12 -12.77 0.72
N PHE A 402 -16.79 -12.91 1.85
CA PHE A 402 -16.48 -12.40 3.18
C PHE A 402 -16.63 -10.88 3.34
N PHE A 403 -16.65 -10.09 2.27
CA PHE A 403 -16.61 -8.62 2.29
C PHE A 403 -17.66 -8.00 1.35
N SER A 404 -18.91 -8.47 1.41
CA SER A 404 -20.01 -7.99 0.56
C SER A 404 -20.91 -6.98 1.29
N ASP A 405 -20.33 -6.00 1.99
CA ASP A 405 -21.00 -5.03 2.84
C ASP A 405 -21.38 -3.71 2.13
N TYR A 406 -20.79 -3.44 0.95
CA TYR A 406 -21.09 -2.24 0.17
C TYR A 406 -21.74 -2.60 -1.17
N SER A 407 -23.07 -2.42 -1.23
CA SER A 407 -23.90 -2.66 -2.41
C SER A 407 -24.24 -1.36 -3.14
N LYS A 408 -25.03 -1.46 -4.21
CA LYS A 408 -25.54 -0.27 -4.92
C LYS A 408 -26.46 0.60 -4.05
N SER A 409 -27.19 -0.01 -3.10
CA SER A 409 -28.06 0.70 -2.16
C SER A 409 -27.34 1.25 -0.93
N ASN A 410 -26.15 0.73 -0.63
CA ASN A 410 -25.30 1.15 0.47
C ASN A 410 -23.84 1.19 -0.02
N SER A 411 -23.52 2.17 -0.86
CA SER A 411 -22.21 2.27 -1.49
C SER A 411 -21.16 2.87 -0.56
N LEU A 412 -19.91 2.44 -0.77
CA LEU A 412 -18.77 3.05 -0.11
C LEU A 412 -18.50 4.43 -0.72
N SER A 413 -18.55 5.47 0.12
CA SER A 413 -18.16 6.81 -0.29
C SER A 413 -16.64 6.89 -0.48
N LYS A 414 -16.25 7.23 -1.70
CA LYS A 414 -14.87 7.51 -2.13
C LYS A 414 -14.93 8.62 -3.19
N PRO A 415 -13.90 9.46 -3.32
CA PRO A 415 -12.67 9.53 -2.51
C PRO A 415 -12.96 9.92 -1.06
N ASP A 416 -11.94 9.84 -0.19
CA ASP A 416 -12.06 10.24 1.22
C ASP A 416 -11.82 11.73 1.41
N LEU A 417 -10.85 12.29 0.66
CA LEU A 417 -10.32 13.64 0.80
C LEU A 417 -9.82 14.14 -0.55
N THR A 418 -9.40 15.41 -0.56
CA THR A 418 -8.87 16.10 -1.74
C THR A 418 -7.55 16.79 -1.42
N ALA A 419 -6.62 16.82 -2.41
CA ALA A 419 -5.36 17.56 -2.34
C ALA A 419 -4.94 18.06 -3.75
N PHE A 420 -3.70 18.54 -3.89
CA PHE A 420 -3.22 19.13 -5.14
C PHE A 420 -2.42 18.11 -5.97
N PRO A 421 -2.85 17.77 -7.21
CA PRO A 421 -2.18 16.81 -8.06
C PRO A 421 -1.20 17.40 -9.08
N SER A 422 -1.02 18.73 -9.14
CA SER A 422 -0.18 19.38 -10.17
C SER A 422 0.09 20.88 -9.90
N GLY A 423 0.91 21.51 -10.76
CA GLY A 423 1.11 22.96 -10.78
C GLY A 423 2.20 23.47 -9.83
N TYR A 424 3.00 22.59 -9.27
CA TYR A 424 4.12 22.90 -8.36
C TYR A 424 5.35 22.05 -8.73
N PRO A 425 6.56 22.41 -8.23
CA PRO A 425 7.78 21.67 -8.52
C PRO A 425 7.79 20.27 -7.89
N VAL A 426 8.14 19.26 -8.70
CA VAL A 426 8.39 17.89 -8.26
C VAL A 426 9.75 17.39 -8.75
N TRP A 427 10.38 16.48 -8.01
CA TRP A 427 11.65 15.87 -8.41
C TRP A 427 11.47 14.94 -9.61
N ASN A 428 12.35 15.08 -10.61
CA ASN A 428 12.40 14.26 -11.82
C ASN A 428 13.85 14.05 -12.29
N ILE A 429 14.06 13.08 -13.20
CA ILE A 429 15.35 12.83 -13.82
C ILE A 429 15.72 14.01 -14.73
N SER A 430 16.94 14.55 -14.56
CA SER A 430 17.47 15.62 -15.40
C SER A 430 17.74 15.11 -16.82
N GLY A 431 17.35 15.92 -17.82
CA GLY A 431 17.64 15.62 -19.23
C GLY A 431 16.97 14.37 -19.78
N SER A 432 15.97 13.82 -19.10
CA SER A 432 15.22 12.70 -19.62
C SER A 432 14.45 13.11 -20.88
N HIS A 433 14.43 12.25 -21.92
CA HIS A 433 13.61 12.42 -23.13
C HIS A 433 12.10 12.49 -22.85
N LYS A 434 11.71 12.44 -21.58
CA LYS A 434 10.34 12.44 -21.07
C LYS A 434 9.95 13.74 -20.36
N ILE A 435 10.83 14.73 -20.30
CA ILE A 435 10.39 16.09 -19.99
C ILE A 435 9.59 16.54 -21.21
N ARG A 436 8.28 16.60 -21.06
CA ARG A 436 7.41 17.06 -22.13
C ARG A 436 7.75 18.50 -22.47
N PRO A 437 7.57 18.96 -23.72
CA PRO A 437 7.83 20.34 -24.12
C PRO A 437 7.07 21.39 -23.29
N ASP A 438 5.91 20.97 -22.72
CA ASP A 438 5.06 21.80 -21.87
C ASP A 438 5.48 21.81 -20.38
N TRP A 439 6.52 21.04 -20.00
CA TRP A 439 7.04 21.03 -18.64
C TRP A 439 8.17 22.04 -18.48
N ARG A 440 8.12 22.80 -17.39
CA ARG A 440 9.14 23.80 -17.07
C ARG A 440 10.11 23.30 -16.01
N GLU A 441 11.40 23.22 -16.34
CA GLU A 441 12.47 22.98 -15.38
C GLU A 441 12.70 24.26 -14.56
N VAL A 442 12.58 24.18 -13.24
CA VAL A 442 12.76 25.32 -12.32
C VAL A 442 14.10 25.30 -11.61
N GLU A 443 14.70 24.13 -11.48
CA GLU A 443 16.04 23.94 -10.93
C GLU A 443 16.66 22.65 -11.46
N LYS A 444 17.97 22.67 -11.72
CA LYS A 444 18.75 21.54 -12.17
C LYS A 444 19.81 21.19 -11.14
N ASP A 445 19.82 19.92 -10.72
CA ASP A 445 20.89 19.36 -9.90
C ASP A 445 21.57 18.20 -10.65
N LYS A 446 22.69 17.69 -10.14
CA LYS A 446 23.43 16.58 -10.75
C LYS A 446 22.52 15.35 -10.86
N GLY A 447 22.13 14.99 -12.10
CA GLY A 447 21.26 13.86 -12.38
C GLY A 447 19.78 14.03 -12.02
N ALA A 448 19.39 15.17 -11.43
CA ALA A 448 18.03 15.46 -10.98
C ALA A 448 17.59 16.86 -11.38
N SER A 449 16.30 17.06 -11.52
CA SER A 449 15.68 18.37 -11.78
C SER A 449 14.40 18.53 -10.95
N LEU A 450 14.09 19.77 -10.60
CA LEU A 450 12.76 20.15 -10.14
C LEU A 450 11.97 20.69 -11.33
N VAL A 451 10.85 20.06 -11.65
CA VAL A 451 10.02 20.40 -12.81
C VAL A 451 8.59 20.71 -12.40
N VAL A 452 7.97 21.69 -13.06
CA VAL A 452 6.54 21.97 -13.00
C VAL A 452 5.91 21.48 -14.31
N GLY A 453 4.82 20.72 -14.21
CA GLY A 453 4.12 20.18 -15.37
C GLY A 453 3.53 18.79 -15.17
N PRO A 454 4.21 17.86 -14.44
CA PRO A 454 3.60 16.59 -14.12
C PRO A 454 2.26 16.77 -13.39
N ALA A 455 1.27 15.95 -13.78
CA ALA A 455 -0.07 16.00 -13.22
C ALA A 455 -0.65 14.58 -13.04
N GLY A 456 -1.34 14.37 -11.93
CA GLY A 456 -2.03 13.13 -11.61
C GLY A 456 -2.32 13.00 -10.12
N ASN A 457 -3.41 12.31 -9.77
CA ASN A 457 -3.74 12.04 -8.37
C ASN A 457 -2.66 11.19 -7.66
N SER A 458 -1.70 10.65 -8.41
CA SER A 458 -0.45 10.11 -7.87
C SER A 458 0.30 11.09 -6.96
N PHE A 459 0.08 12.40 -7.13
CA PHE A 459 0.70 13.43 -6.31
C PHE A 459 -0.22 13.96 -5.20
N SER A 460 -1.55 13.77 -5.33
CA SER A 460 -2.49 14.09 -4.25
C SER A 460 -2.29 13.16 -3.03
N GLY A 461 -2.14 11.85 -3.25
CA GLY A 461 -1.88 10.87 -2.19
C GLY A 461 -0.67 11.21 -1.31
N PRO A 462 0.51 11.53 -1.88
CA PRO A 462 1.67 11.98 -1.14
C PRO A 462 1.46 13.21 -0.24
N HIS A 463 0.58 14.16 -0.61
CA HIS A 463 0.22 15.27 0.28
C HIS A 463 -0.46 14.74 1.55
N ALA A 464 -1.43 13.86 1.41
CA ALA A 464 -2.11 13.26 2.56
C ALA A 464 -1.15 12.42 3.41
N ALA A 465 -0.23 11.66 2.80
CA ALA A 465 0.80 10.92 3.53
C ALA A 465 1.71 11.85 4.34
N GLY A 466 2.12 12.98 3.74
CA GLY A 466 2.91 14.01 4.43
C GLY A 466 2.14 14.64 5.60
N VAL A 467 0.87 15.00 5.41
CA VAL A 467 0.05 15.58 6.50
C VAL A 467 -0.17 14.57 7.62
N ALA A 468 -0.45 13.31 7.29
CA ALA A 468 -0.53 12.24 8.30
C ALA A 468 0.80 12.07 9.05
N ALA A 469 1.95 12.21 8.39
CA ALA A 469 3.25 12.18 9.05
C ALA A 469 3.46 13.38 10.00
N LEU A 470 2.95 14.57 9.66
CA LEU A 470 2.94 15.72 10.58
C LEU A 470 2.06 15.44 11.80
N MET A 471 0.85 14.90 11.61
CA MET A 471 -0.07 14.54 12.70
C MET A 471 0.57 13.51 13.66
N LEU A 472 1.10 12.42 13.11
CA LEU A 472 1.73 11.36 13.90
C LEU A 472 3.03 11.83 14.59
N SER A 473 3.76 12.79 14.02
CA SER A 473 4.90 13.40 14.72
C SER A 473 4.50 14.32 15.86
N ALA A 474 3.28 14.85 15.85
CA ALA A 474 2.71 15.66 16.92
C ALA A 474 1.99 14.82 17.98
N ASN A 475 1.40 13.70 17.58
CA ASN A 475 0.78 12.71 18.46
C ASN A 475 1.06 11.28 17.93
N PRO A 476 2.13 10.60 18.40
CA PRO A 476 2.53 9.27 17.90
C PRO A 476 1.58 8.15 18.34
N GLU A 477 0.66 8.40 19.27
CA GLU A 477 -0.26 7.39 19.79
C GLU A 477 -1.47 7.15 18.89
N LEU A 478 -1.78 8.09 17.98
CA LEU A 478 -2.94 7.99 17.08
C LEU A 478 -2.88 6.74 16.23
N ASN A 479 -3.95 5.97 16.27
CA ASN A 479 -4.17 4.83 15.39
C ASN A 479 -4.59 5.28 13.97
N PRO A 480 -4.45 4.42 12.94
CA PRO A 480 -4.81 4.77 11.56
C PRO A 480 -6.26 5.22 11.35
N TRP A 481 -7.22 4.59 12.05
CA TRP A 481 -8.63 4.97 11.96
C TRP A 481 -8.90 6.35 12.58
N GLU A 482 -8.25 6.68 13.71
CA GLU A 482 -8.34 7.99 14.35
C GLU A 482 -7.68 9.08 13.48
N THR A 483 -6.50 8.78 12.92
CA THR A 483 -5.84 9.67 11.97
C THR A 483 -6.73 9.96 10.75
N SER A 484 -7.39 8.92 10.21
CA SER A 484 -8.31 9.04 9.07
C SER A 484 -9.57 9.84 9.40
N GLU A 485 -10.11 9.66 10.60
CA GLU A 485 -11.25 10.41 11.11
C GLU A 485 -10.91 11.90 11.24
N ILE A 486 -9.83 12.23 11.94
CA ILE A 486 -9.37 13.63 12.12
C ILE A 486 -9.13 14.31 10.77
N LEU A 487 -8.50 13.63 9.80
CA LEU A 487 -8.28 14.19 8.48
C LEU A 487 -9.60 14.54 7.77
N ARG A 488 -10.66 13.71 7.90
CA ARG A 488 -11.97 13.99 7.32
C ARG A 488 -12.72 15.09 8.07
N GLU A 489 -12.67 15.08 9.40
CA GLU A 489 -13.37 16.08 10.24
C GLU A 489 -12.80 17.49 10.10
N THR A 490 -11.50 17.60 9.81
CA THR A 490 -10.80 18.89 9.72
C THR A 490 -10.62 19.39 8.29
N ALA A 491 -11.06 18.63 7.28
CA ALA A 491 -11.00 19.05 5.89
C ALA A 491 -11.89 20.27 5.61
N SER A 492 -11.44 21.13 4.71
CA SER A 492 -12.27 22.24 4.21
C SER A 492 -13.28 21.68 3.21
N ASP A 493 -14.56 21.68 3.57
CA ASP A 493 -15.66 21.15 2.75
C ASP A 493 -15.66 21.73 1.34
N MET A 494 -15.99 20.91 0.37
CA MET A 494 -16.00 21.26 -1.06
C MET A 494 -17.12 20.54 -1.79
N GLY A 495 -17.74 21.22 -2.75
CA GLY A 495 -18.83 20.64 -3.55
C GLY A 495 -20.15 20.63 -2.82
N SER A 496 -20.78 19.48 -2.69
CA SER A 496 -21.99 19.33 -1.89
C SER A 496 -21.65 19.33 -0.41
N VAL A 497 -22.50 19.92 0.43
CA VAL A 497 -22.27 19.99 1.88
C VAL A 497 -22.04 18.58 2.45
N GLY A 498 -20.94 18.40 3.17
CA GLY A 498 -20.50 17.13 3.73
C GLY A 498 -19.74 16.26 2.75
N THR A 499 -19.70 14.95 3.00
CA THR A 499 -18.94 14.01 2.16
C THR A 499 -19.65 13.73 0.84
N ASP A 500 -18.96 13.90 -0.29
CA ASP A 500 -19.46 13.58 -1.62
C ASP A 500 -18.51 12.68 -2.44
N TYR A 501 -18.96 12.21 -3.62
CA TYR A 501 -18.19 11.28 -4.47
C TYR A 501 -17.11 11.94 -5.32
N LYS A 502 -16.95 13.26 -5.29
CA LYS A 502 -15.97 14.03 -6.06
C LYS A 502 -14.79 14.49 -5.21
N PHE A 503 -15.11 15.01 -4.03
CA PHE A 503 -14.15 15.68 -3.16
C PHE A 503 -13.93 14.94 -1.83
N GLY A 504 -14.75 13.91 -1.53
CA GLY A 504 -14.77 13.29 -0.20
C GLY A 504 -15.25 14.28 0.86
N ALA A 505 -14.57 14.35 1.99
CA ALA A 505 -14.83 15.34 3.03
C ALA A 505 -14.29 16.74 2.70
N GLY A 506 -13.52 16.89 1.59
CA GLY A 506 -13.00 18.18 1.15
C GLY A 506 -11.48 18.25 1.08
N LEU A 507 -10.96 19.48 0.96
CA LEU A 507 -9.53 19.76 0.88
C LEU A 507 -8.86 19.60 2.23
N ILE A 508 -7.77 18.84 2.29
CA ILE A 508 -6.96 18.63 3.50
C ILE A 508 -6.44 19.97 4.04
N ASP A 509 -6.62 20.18 5.35
CA ASP A 509 -6.04 21.28 6.12
C ASP A 509 -5.06 20.69 7.15
N ALA A 510 -3.75 20.84 6.89
CA ALA A 510 -2.72 20.27 7.74
C ALA A 510 -2.68 20.91 9.13
N LEU A 511 -2.93 22.23 9.23
CA LEU A 511 -2.87 22.93 10.51
C LEU A 511 -4.03 22.52 11.42
N ALA A 512 -5.25 22.49 10.88
CA ALA A 512 -6.43 22.03 11.59
C ALA A 512 -6.27 20.57 12.03
N ALA A 513 -5.78 19.69 11.14
CA ALA A 513 -5.56 18.28 11.42
C ALA A 513 -4.53 18.04 12.55
N VAL A 514 -3.38 18.74 12.50
CA VAL A 514 -2.34 18.61 13.54
C VAL A 514 -2.83 19.16 14.90
N ARG A 515 -3.56 20.28 14.89
CA ARG A 515 -4.14 20.82 16.14
C ARG A 515 -5.20 19.88 16.73
N ALA A 516 -6.02 19.26 15.90
CA ALA A 516 -6.98 18.25 16.36
C ALA A 516 -6.28 16.99 16.87
N ALA A 517 -5.22 16.53 16.19
CA ALA A 517 -4.41 15.40 16.59
C ALA A 517 -3.78 15.57 18.00
N LYS A 518 -3.28 16.77 18.31
CA LYS A 518 -2.72 17.10 19.64
C LYS A 518 -3.76 17.11 20.77
N LYS A 519 -5.04 17.32 20.45
CA LYS A 519 -6.14 17.35 21.43
C LYS A 519 -6.75 15.97 21.69
N ARG A 520 -6.46 15.00 20.82
CA ARG A 520 -6.97 13.64 20.98
C ARG A 520 -6.10 12.92 22.03
N ASN A 521 -6.72 12.55 23.15
CA ASN A 521 -6.08 11.82 24.26
C ASN A 521 -6.11 10.31 23.98
#